data_2a8be58664ceb67631d0531a97a6a837
#
_entry.id   2a8be58664ceb67631d0531a97a6a837
#
_cell.length_a   1.000
_cell.length_b   1.000
_cell.length_c   1.000
_cell.angle_alpha   90.00
_cell.angle_beta   90.00
_cell.angle_gamma   90.00
#
_symmetry.space_group_name_H-M   'P 1'
#
loop_
_entity.id
_entity.type
_entity.pdbx_description
1 polymer ?
#
loop_
_entity_poly.entity_id
_entity_poly.type
_entity_poly.pdbx_seq_one_letter_code
_entity_poly.pdbx_strand_id
1 'polypeptide(L)'
;MIEDYKQMVDVMFDTDFGKTSIFLFDLEKYIYVRMGSVINLPLKVDQPLPTTTTSYECLQTGEKVQRSVGAELLGIAYTGVSHPIKENGVIIGGIATTGSTERESALEKLPSLSKDLSEALQQVAAAVENIAASAQALADGGHALSVQSEEVNDKALLMEEVVEYINSVASDTKVLGLNASIEAARAGEVGRGFAVVASEIRAMAISSATSAKDIRKIIGGIQGLVSKMTVELEKSGGHTQEVSAAIEEIGATIESLTGAALELAALSEKI
;
A
#
# COMPACT_ATOMS: atom_id res chain seq x y z
N MET A 1 -63.16 -17.09 4.11
CA MET A 1 -62.66 -17.29 5.50
C MET A 1 -61.17 -17.41 5.49
N ILE A 2 -60.50 -17.32 6.64
CA ILE A 2 -59.00 -17.22 6.71
C ILE A 2 -58.25 -18.36 5.97
N GLU A 3 -58.85 -19.54 5.87
CA GLU A 3 -58.30 -20.69 5.14
C GLU A 3 -58.13 -20.47 3.63
N ASP A 4 -58.92 -19.56 3.05
CA ASP A 4 -58.86 -19.22 1.62
C ASP A 4 -57.55 -18.51 1.25
N TYR A 5 -56.85 -17.98 2.25
CA TYR A 5 -55.56 -17.32 2.09
C TYR A 5 -54.37 -18.29 2.01
N LYS A 6 -54.56 -19.60 2.22
CA LYS A 6 -53.48 -20.61 2.10
C LYS A 6 -52.82 -20.58 0.73
N GLN A 7 -53.63 -20.52 -0.34
CA GLN A 7 -53.10 -20.42 -1.70
C GLN A 7 -52.26 -19.16 -1.93
N MET A 8 -52.61 -18.03 -1.32
CA MET A 8 -51.85 -16.81 -1.37
C MET A 8 -50.49 -16.96 -0.67
N VAL A 9 -50.45 -17.66 0.48
CA VAL A 9 -49.20 -17.99 1.20
C VAL A 9 -48.29 -18.85 0.33
N ASP A 10 -48.81 -19.84 -0.39
CA ASP A 10 -48.04 -20.68 -1.31
C ASP A 10 -47.44 -19.82 -2.45
N VAL A 11 -48.24 -18.97 -3.07
CA VAL A 11 -47.77 -18.09 -4.13
C VAL A 11 -46.67 -17.15 -3.61
N MET A 12 -46.85 -16.54 -2.43
CA MET A 12 -45.85 -15.66 -1.81
C MET A 12 -44.54 -16.40 -1.52
N PHE A 13 -44.66 -17.65 -0.98
CA PHE A 13 -43.52 -18.50 -0.68
C PHE A 13 -42.71 -18.86 -1.92
N ASP A 14 -43.42 -19.28 -2.98
CA ASP A 14 -42.79 -19.67 -4.24
C ASP A 14 -42.18 -18.46 -4.96
N THR A 15 -42.81 -17.28 -4.87
CA THR A 15 -42.28 -16.03 -5.44
C THR A 15 -40.98 -15.56 -4.78
N ASP A 16 -40.83 -15.87 -3.47
CA ASP A 16 -39.59 -15.60 -2.72
C ASP A 16 -38.59 -16.78 -2.81
N PHE A 17 -38.80 -17.72 -3.73
CA PHE A 17 -37.97 -18.93 -3.89
C PHE A 17 -37.81 -19.74 -2.61
N GLY A 18 -38.80 -19.71 -1.73
CA GLY A 18 -38.78 -20.44 -0.47
C GLY A 18 -37.74 -19.99 0.54
N LYS A 19 -37.28 -18.75 0.46
CA LYS A 19 -36.27 -18.19 1.40
C LYS A 19 -36.89 -17.77 2.72
N THR A 20 -38.03 -17.09 2.67
CA THR A 20 -38.74 -16.52 3.81
C THR A 20 -39.70 -17.51 4.39
N SER A 21 -39.77 -17.66 5.72
CA SER A 21 -40.85 -18.42 6.35
C SER A 21 -42.10 -17.56 6.40
N ILE A 22 -43.26 -18.17 6.04
CA ILE A 22 -44.55 -17.50 6.02
C ILE A 22 -45.56 -18.29 6.85
N PHE A 23 -46.28 -17.59 7.68
CA PHE A 23 -47.24 -18.15 8.62
C PHE A 23 -48.58 -17.49 8.41
N LEU A 24 -49.64 -18.31 8.30
CA LEU A 24 -51.02 -17.85 8.37
C LEU A 24 -51.57 -18.22 9.74
N PHE A 25 -52.25 -17.31 10.41
CA PHE A 25 -52.81 -17.50 11.75
C PHE A 25 -54.22 -16.95 11.83
N ASP A 26 -55.07 -17.62 12.59
CA ASP A 26 -56.37 -17.12 12.99
C ASP A 26 -56.27 -16.28 14.29
N LEU A 27 -57.36 -16.12 15.02
CA LEU A 27 -57.36 -15.34 16.26
C LEU A 27 -56.69 -16.06 17.45
N GLU A 28 -56.41 -17.37 17.33
CA GLU A 28 -55.92 -18.19 18.42
C GLU A 28 -54.60 -18.92 18.11
N LYS A 29 -54.43 -19.39 16.87
CA LYS A 29 -53.32 -20.31 16.50
C LYS A 29 -52.81 -20.13 15.09
N TYR A 30 -51.65 -20.73 14.80
CA TYR A 30 -51.14 -20.87 13.44
C TYR A 30 -51.90 -21.94 12.67
N ILE A 31 -52.51 -21.58 11.55
CA ILE A 31 -53.36 -22.49 10.73
C ILE A 31 -52.64 -23.00 9.47
N TYR A 32 -51.58 -22.30 9.03
CA TYR A 32 -50.75 -22.72 7.91
C TYR A 32 -49.33 -22.19 8.07
N VAL A 33 -48.36 -23.05 7.74
CA VAL A 33 -46.95 -22.77 7.95
C VAL A 33 -46.12 -23.22 6.75
N ARG A 34 -45.38 -22.31 6.15
CA ARG A 34 -44.35 -22.59 5.14
C ARG A 34 -43.02 -22.17 5.68
N MET A 35 -42.11 -23.13 5.90
CA MET A 35 -40.79 -22.85 6.41
C MET A 35 -39.83 -22.49 5.30
N GLY A 36 -39.19 -21.32 5.42
CA GLY A 36 -38.17 -20.87 4.53
C GLY A 36 -36.79 -21.54 4.77
N SER A 37 -35.97 -21.52 3.76
CA SER A 37 -34.63 -22.12 3.82
C SER A 37 -33.62 -21.29 4.66
N VAL A 38 -33.86 -19.99 4.84
CA VAL A 38 -32.95 -19.08 5.55
C VAL A 38 -33.24 -19.05 7.05
N ILE A 39 -34.53 -19.00 7.43
CA ILE A 39 -34.93 -18.92 8.84
C ILE A 39 -35.94 -20.02 9.10
N ASN A 40 -35.54 -20.98 9.91
CA ASN A 40 -36.39 -22.11 10.30
C ASN A 40 -36.80 -21.91 11.76
N LEU A 41 -38.03 -21.38 11.97
CA LEU A 41 -38.59 -21.22 13.31
C LEU A 41 -39.28 -22.50 13.73
N PRO A 42 -39.21 -22.92 15.00
CA PRO A 42 -39.86 -24.17 15.47
C PRO A 42 -41.38 -24.01 15.68
N LEU A 43 -42.06 -23.38 14.72
CA LEU A 43 -43.51 -23.16 14.76
C LEU A 43 -44.22 -24.27 13.96
N LYS A 44 -45.35 -24.69 14.49
CA LYS A 44 -46.16 -25.77 13.90
C LYS A 44 -47.60 -25.32 13.68
N VAL A 45 -48.26 -25.95 12.73
CA VAL A 45 -49.72 -25.83 12.55
C VAL A 45 -50.42 -26.26 13.85
N ASP A 46 -51.50 -25.61 14.18
CA ASP A 46 -52.30 -25.76 15.41
C ASP A 46 -51.59 -25.32 16.72
N GLN A 47 -50.40 -24.74 16.63
CA GLN A 47 -49.73 -24.17 17.80
C GLN A 47 -50.41 -22.84 18.17
N PRO A 48 -50.77 -22.63 19.46
CA PRO A 48 -51.30 -21.35 19.94
C PRO A 48 -50.32 -20.20 19.67
N LEU A 49 -50.87 -19.00 19.43
CA LEU A 49 -50.03 -17.79 19.23
C LEU A 49 -49.39 -17.37 20.56
N PRO A 50 -48.05 -17.43 20.68
CA PRO A 50 -47.41 -16.93 21.88
C PRO A 50 -47.58 -15.40 22.02
N THR A 51 -47.89 -14.94 23.21
CA THR A 51 -48.15 -13.51 23.47
C THR A 51 -46.95 -12.58 23.19
N THR A 52 -45.75 -13.15 23.03
CA THR A 52 -44.51 -12.44 22.72
C THR A 52 -44.27 -12.27 21.23
N THR A 53 -45.12 -12.83 20.36
CA THR A 53 -44.91 -12.77 18.89
C THR A 53 -45.53 -11.54 18.26
N THR A 54 -44.99 -11.13 17.12
CA THR A 54 -45.58 -10.09 16.28
C THR A 54 -46.97 -10.43 15.80
N SER A 55 -47.28 -11.76 15.62
CA SER A 55 -48.61 -12.24 15.23
C SER A 55 -49.65 -11.91 16.30
N TYR A 56 -49.36 -12.18 17.59
CA TYR A 56 -50.24 -11.85 18.69
C TYR A 56 -50.46 -10.32 18.81
N GLU A 57 -49.38 -9.55 18.77
CA GLU A 57 -49.45 -8.09 18.87
C GLU A 57 -50.22 -7.47 17.71
N CYS A 58 -50.09 -8.01 16.50
CA CYS A 58 -50.82 -7.61 15.32
C CYS A 58 -52.33 -7.80 15.45
N LEU A 59 -52.79 -8.87 16.11
CA LEU A 59 -54.23 -9.09 16.41
C LEU A 59 -54.74 -8.08 17.45
N GLN A 60 -53.92 -7.71 18.43
CA GLN A 60 -54.31 -6.76 19.47
C GLN A 60 -54.40 -5.31 18.97
N THR A 61 -53.46 -4.94 18.11
CA THR A 61 -53.40 -3.56 17.57
C THR A 61 -54.25 -3.35 16.34
N GLY A 62 -54.50 -4.42 15.60
CA GLY A 62 -55.16 -4.40 14.30
C GLY A 62 -54.35 -3.70 13.20
N GLU A 63 -53.04 -3.51 13.43
CA GLU A 63 -52.10 -2.86 12.53
C GLU A 63 -50.95 -3.79 12.17
N LYS A 64 -50.16 -3.39 11.16
CA LYS A 64 -48.90 -4.06 10.84
C LYS A 64 -47.95 -3.92 12.03
N VAL A 65 -47.37 -5.05 12.43
CA VAL A 65 -46.32 -5.09 13.46
C VAL A 65 -45.04 -5.62 12.83
N GLN A 66 -43.93 -4.92 13.06
CA GLN A 66 -42.60 -5.35 12.64
C GLN A 66 -41.65 -5.27 13.84
N ARG A 67 -40.88 -6.34 14.07
CA ARG A 67 -39.93 -6.40 15.18
C ARG A 67 -38.71 -7.24 14.79
N SER A 68 -37.52 -6.70 15.08
CA SER A 68 -36.28 -7.47 15.01
C SER A 68 -36.12 -8.26 16.32
N VAL A 69 -35.83 -9.54 16.19
CA VAL A 69 -35.64 -10.51 17.29
C VAL A 69 -34.17 -10.95 17.24
N GLY A 70 -33.48 -10.82 18.38
CA GLY A 70 -32.09 -11.26 18.50
C GLY A 70 -31.95 -12.78 18.53
N ALA A 71 -30.72 -13.25 18.34
CA ALA A 71 -30.42 -14.69 18.34
C ALA A 71 -30.64 -15.38 19.70
N GLU A 72 -30.82 -14.62 20.78
CA GLU A 72 -30.97 -15.13 22.14
C GLU A 72 -32.21 -16.02 22.32
N LEU A 73 -33.29 -15.76 21.55
CA LEU A 73 -34.54 -16.47 21.68
C LEU A 73 -34.57 -17.82 20.93
N LEU A 74 -33.99 -17.87 19.73
CA LEU A 74 -34.09 -19.04 18.84
C LEU A 74 -32.75 -19.42 18.18
N GLY A 75 -31.65 -18.82 18.62
CA GLY A 75 -30.32 -19.06 18.04
C GLY A 75 -30.06 -18.35 16.69
N ILE A 76 -31.07 -17.66 16.14
CA ILE A 76 -30.99 -16.96 14.85
C ILE A 76 -31.68 -15.60 15.01
N ALA A 77 -30.98 -14.53 14.64
CA ALA A 77 -31.56 -13.20 14.57
C ALA A 77 -32.47 -13.09 13.33
N TYR A 78 -33.67 -12.57 13.49
CA TYR A 78 -34.61 -12.38 12.40
C TYR A 78 -35.52 -11.16 12.61
N THR A 79 -36.06 -10.63 11.53
CA THR A 79 -37.12 -9.64 11.58
C THR A 79 -38.46 -10.34 11.30
N GLY A 80 -39.38 -10.30 12.27
CA GLY A 80 -40.73 -10.75 12.11
C GLY A 80 -41.64 -9.61 11.67
N VAL A 81 -42.43 -9.83 10.63
CA VAL A 81 -43.43 -8.86 10.16
C VAL A 81 -44.80 -9.57 10.15
N SER A 82 -45.79 -8.97 10.78
CA SER A 82 -47.16 -9.49 10.80
C SER A 82 -48.18 -8.46 10.30
N HIS A 83 -49.06 -8.89 9.43
CA HIS A 83 -50.13 -8.08 8.88
C HIS A 83 -51.49 -8.68 9.26
N PRO A 84 -52.45 -7.88 9.76
CA PRO A 84 -53.81 -8.37 10.03
C PRO A 84 -54.57 -8.56 8.72
N ILE A 85 -55.35 -9.65 8.66
CA ILE A 85 -56.33 -9.87 7.60
C ILE A 85 -57.70 -9.47 8.15
N LYS A 86 -58.35 -8.54 7.45
CA LYS A 86 -59.68 -8.04 7.84
C LYS A 86 -60.69 -8.38 6.77
N GLU A 87 -61.86 -8.85 7.22
CA GLU A 87 -62.99 -9.13 6.36
C GLU A 87 -64.18 -8.25 6.88
N ASN A 88 -64.74 -7.40 6.04
CA ASN A 88 -65.77 -6.43 6.42
C ASN A 88 -65.39 -5.56 7.63
N GLY A 89 -64.09 -5.20 7.75
CA GLY A 89 -63.54 -4.41 8.86
C GLY A 89 -63.26 -5.17 10.15
N VAL A 90 -63.59 -6.47 10.21
CA VAL A 90 -63.31 -7.34 11.37
C VAL A 90 -62.03 -8.13 11.12
N ILE A 91 -61.17 -8.21 12.12
CA ILE A 91 -59.95 -9.00 12.05
C ILE A 91 -60.35 -10.47 12.12
N ILE A 92 -59.93 -11.25 11.11
CA ILE A 92 -60.20 -12.69 11.04
C ILE A 92 -58.93 -13.53 11.26
N GLY A 93 -57.79 -12.86 11.38
CA GLY A 93 -56.45 -13.47 11.57
C GLY A 93 -55.39 -12.59 10.94
N GLY A 94 -54.29 -13.18 10.50
CA GLY A 94 -53.22 -12.47 9.87
C GLY A 94 -52.18 -13.36 9.17
N ILE A 95 -51.26 -12.71 8.50
CA ILE A 95 -50.13 -13.35 7.87
C ILE A 95 -48.84 -12.80 8.49
N ALA A 96 -47.90 -13.66 8.83
CA ALA A 96 -46.61 -13.30 9.33
C ALA A 96 -45.49 -13.81 8.41
N THR A 97 -44.46 -13.04 8.25
CA THR A 97 -43.26 -13.39 7.49
C THR A 97 -42.00 -13.16 8.33
N THR A 98 -40.93 -13.89 8.03
CA THR A 98 -39.65 -13.69 8.68
C THR A 98 -38.58 -13.33 7.65
N GLY A 99 -37.84 -12.25 7.90
CA GLY A 99 -36.69 -11.83 7.09
C GLY A 99 -35.38 -12.00 7.85
N SER A 100 -34.28 -12.23 7.12
CA SER A 100 -32.93 -12.24 7.72
C SER A 100 -32.50 -10.83 8.10
N THR A 101 -32.15 -10.63 9.35
CA THR A 101 -31.53 -9.37 9.82
C THR A 101 -30.12 -9.19 9.27
N GLU A 102 -29.44 -10.28 8.89
CA GLU A 102 -28.08 -10.21 8.34
C GLU A 102 -28.05 -9.46 7.00
N ARG A 103 -29.04 -9.71 6.14
CA ARG A 103 -29.15 -9.02 4.86
C ARG A 103 -29.41 -7.52 5.06
N GLU A 104 -30.34 -7.19 5.93
CA GLU A 104 -30.70 -5.80 6.26
C GLU A 104 -29.49 -5.05 6.87
N SER A 105 -28.83 -5.67 7.85
CA SER A 105 -27.61 -5.14 8.45
C SER A 105 -26.42 -5.03 7.48
N ALA A 106 -26.30 -5.93 6.52
CA ALA A 106 -25.29 -5.85 5.49
C ALA A 106 -25.54 -4.66 4.54
N LEU A 107 -26.80 -4.48 4.13
CA LEU A 107 -27.21 -3.36 3.26
C LEU A 107 -27.02 -2.01 3.95
N GLU A 108 -27.34 -1.90 5.23
CA GLU A 108 -27.10 -0.68 6.02
C GLU A 108 -25.62 -0.31 6.15
N LYS A 109 -24.70 -1.28 6.10
CA LYS A 109 -23.26 -1.07 6.22
C LYS A 109 -22.59 -0.74 4.88
N LEU A 110 -23.19 -1.07 3.74
CA LEU A 110 -22.59 -0.85 2.42
C LEU A 110 -22.22 0.61 2.15
N PRO A 111 -23.07 1.62 2.47
CA PRO A 111 -22.72 3.02 2.25
C PRO A 111 -21.50 3.47 3.06
N SER A 112 -21.42 3.08 4.34
CA SER A 112 -20.29 3.41 5.18
C SER A 112 -19.01 2.75 4.69
N LEU A 113 -19.07 1.47 4.31
CA LEU A 113 -17.93 0.74 3.78
C LEU A 113 -17.41 1.33 2.45
N SER A 114 -18.33 1.75 1.56
CA SER A 114 -17.96 2.42 0.31
C SER A 114 -17.28 3.77 0.56
N LYS A 115 -17.77 4.53 1.54
CA LYS A 115 -17.15 5.80 1.95
C LYS A 115 -15.75 5.56 2.53
N ASP A 116 -15.61 4.62 3.47
CA ASP A 116 -14.33 4.28 4.10
C ASP A 116 -13.31 3.82 3.04
N LEU A 117 -13.76 3.02 2.06
CA LEU A 117 -12.93 2.60 0.93
C LEU A 117 -12.48 3.79 0.08
N SER A 118 -13.39 4.73 -0.22
CA SER A 118 -13.04 5.93 -1.00
C SER A 118 -12.03 6.81 -0.27
N GLU A 119 -12.18 6.99 1.03
CA GLU A 119 -11.23 7.75 1.86
C GLU A 119 -9.86 7.06 1.91
N ALA A 120 -9.84 5.74 2.06
CA ALA A 120 -8.60 4.96 2.02
C ALA A 120 -7.88 5.06 0.66
N LEU A 121 -8.63 4.99 -0.45
CA LEU A 121 -8.07 5.14 -1.79
C LEU A 121 -7.49 6.54 -2.03
N GLN A 122 -8.12 7.60 -1.51
CA GLN A 122 -7.56 8.95 -1.56
C GLN A 122 -6.23 9.06 -0.80
N GLN A 123 -6.13 8.42 0.38
CA GLN A 123 -4.89 8.39 1.14
C GLN A 123 -3.79 7.62 0.40
N VAL A 124 -4.14 6.50 -0.23
CA VAL A 124 -3.19 5.73 -1.05
C VAL A 124 -2.73 6.55 -2.26
N ALA A 125 -3.64 7.25 -2.96
CA ALA A 125 -3.30 8.13 -4.08
C ALA A 125 -2.30 9.23 -3.66
N ALA A 126 -2.55 9.91 -2.55
CA ALA A 126 -1.62 10.91 -2.01
C ALA A 126 -0.25 10.31 -1.64
N ALA A 127 -0.22 9.10 -1.10
CA ALA A 127 1.04 8.41 -0.82
C ALA A 127 1.81 8.05 -2.10
N VAL A 128 1.12 7.62 -3.15
CA VAL A 128 1.69 7.32 -4.47
C VAL A 128 2.27 8.58 -5.12
N GLU A 129 1.59 9.73 -5.05
CA GLU A 129 2.13 11.02 -5.51
C GLU A 129 3.42 11.40 -4.78
N ASN A 130 3.48 11.20 -3.46
CA ASN A 130 4.69 11.45 -2.68
C ASN A 130 5.85 10.50 -3.07
N ILE A 131 5.56 9.24 -3.37
CA ILE A 131 6.55 8.29 -3.86
C ILE A 131 7.06 8.72 -5.23
N ALA A 132 6.18 9.16 -6.14
CA ALA A 132 6.54 9.67 -7.45
C ALA A 132 7.47 10.89 -7.36
N ALA A 133 7.13 11.86 -6.51
CA ALA A 133 7.98 13.02 -6.24
C ALA A 133 9.35 12.62 -5.67
N SER A 134 9.39 11.64 -4.79
CA SER A 134 10.63 11.12 -4.20
C SER A 134 11.50 10.39 -5.23
N ALA A 135 10.88 9.60 -6.12
CA ALA A 135 11.56 8.92 -7.22
C ALA A 135 12.18 9.94 -8.19
N GLN A 136 11.43 11.00 -8.53
CA GLN A 136 11.95 12.07 -9.38
C GLN A 136 13.13 12.79 -8.73
N ALA A 137 13.03 13.13 -7.45
CA ALA A 137 14.12 13.76 -6.72
C ALA A 137 15.37 12.86 -6.63
N LEU A 138 15.17 11.54 -6.52
CA LEU A 138 16.26 10.56 -6.53
C LEU A 138 16.93 10.49 -7.92
N ALA A 139 16.16 10.54 -9.01
CA ALA A 139 16.69 10.59 -10.37
C ALA A 139 17.52 11.85 -10.60
N ASP A 140 17.00 13.01 -10.21
CA ASP A 140 17.69 14.29 -10.34
C ASP A 140 18.98 14.33 -9.49
N GLY A 141 18.92 13.83 -8.26
CA GLY A 141 20.07 13.67 -7.36
C GLY A 141 21.13 12.73 -7.93
N GLY A 142 20.70 11.61 -8.51
CA GLY A 142 21.57 10.65 -9.19
C GLY A 142 22.29 11.27 -10.38
N HIS A 143 21.58 12.04 -11.20
CA HIS A 143 22.17 12.76 -12.33
C HIS A 143 23.20 13.80 -11.88
N ALA A 144 22.87 14.62 -10.87
CA ALA A 144 23.79 15.60 -10.32
C ALA A 144 25.07 14.94 -9.77
N LEU A 145 24.94 13.80 -9.08
CA LEU A 145 26.07 13.05 -8.54
C LEU A 145 26.91 12.41 -9.65
N SER A 146 26.31 12.01 -10.78
CA SER A 146 27.05 11.53 -11.98
C SER A 146 27.93 12.63 -12.54
N VAL A 147 27.40 13.83 -12.74
CA VAL A 147 28.18 14.99 -13.22
C VAL A 147 29.31 15.33 -12.25
N GLN A 148 29.04 15.30 -10.95
CA GLN A 148 30.07 15.58 -9.94
C GLN A 148 31.16 14.50 -9.92
N SER A 149 30.81 13.24 -10.21
CA SER A 149 31.76 12.14 -10.33
C SER A 149 32.70 12.32 -11.52
N GLU A 150 32.18 12.78 -12.66
CA GLU A 150 32.99 13.12 -13.83
C GLU A 150 33.97 14.24 -13.52
N GLU A 151 33.51 15.31 -12.83
CA GLU A 151 34.42 16.40 -12.39
C GLU A 151 35.52 15.90 -11.47
N VAL A 152 35.23 15.02 -10.54
CA VAL A 152 36.25 14.44 -9.63
C VAL A 152 37.25 13.60 -10.43
N ASN A 153 36.79 12.84 -11.41
CA ASN A 153 37.67 12.06 -12.30
C ASN A 153 38.61 12.96 -13.09
N ASP A 154 38.10 14.05 -13.68
CA ASP A 154 38.88 15.01 -14.45
C ASP A 154 39.95 15.70 -13.59
N LYS A 155 39.58 16.10 -12.36
CA LYS A 155 40.54 16.66 -11.40
C LYS A 155 41.62 15.63 -11.00
N ALA A 156 41.25 14.35 -10.87
CA ALA A 156 42.20 13.30 -10.59
C ALA A 156 43.20 13.09 -11.75
N LEU A 157 42.74 13.17 -13.00
CA LEU A 157 43.60 13.13 -14.18
C LEU A 157 44.59 14.30 -14.23
N LEU A 158 44.10 15.52 -13.96
CA LEU A 158 44.99 16.71 -13.88
C LEU A 158 46.02 16.56 -12.76
N MET A 159 45.61 16.01 -11.61
CA MET A 159 46.58 15.75 -10.50
C MET A 159 47.64 14.72 -10.91
N GLU A 160 47.29 13.74 -11.73
CA GLU A 160 48.24 12.75 -12.24
C GLU A 160 49.33 13.39 -13.10
N GLU A 161 48.95 14.32 -13.97
CA GLU A 161 49.91 15.12 -14.76
C GLU A 161 50.87 15.95 -13.87
N VAL A 162 50.31 16.60 -12.85
CA VAL A 162 51.13 17.37 -11.89
C VAL A 162 52.11 16.49 -11.13
N VAL A 163 51.66 15.31 -10.69
CA VAL A 163 52.50 14.33 -9.96
C VAL A 163 53.61 13.80 -10.88
N GLU A 164 53.31 13.57 -12.15
CA GLU A 164 54.29 13.15 -13.14
C GLU A 164 55.37 14.22 -13.36
N TYR A 165 54.94 15.48 -13.46
CA TYR A 165 55.86 16.62 -13.53
C TYR A 165 56.76 16.72 -12.28
N ILE A 166 56.19 16.59 -11.07
CA ILE A 166 56.96 16.57 -9.81
C ILE A 166 58.02 15.46 -9.81
N ASN A 167 57.61 14.27 -10.27
CA ASN A 167 58.53 13.13 -10.34
C ASN A 167 59.66 13.36 -11.34
N SER A 168 59.37 14.01 -12.50
CA SER A 168 60.39 14.41 -13.46
C SER A 168 61.38 15.40 -12.85
N VAL A 169 60.87 16.48 -12.22
CA VAL A 169 61.71 17.49 -11.53
C VAL A 169 62.58 16.86 -10.43
N ALA A 170 62.01 15.94 -9.64
CA ALA A 170 62.76 15.22 -8.62
C ALA A 170 63.88 14.34 -9.24
N SER A 171 63.62 13.67 -10.38
CA SER A 171 64.59 12.90 -11.11
C SER A 171 65.77 13.76 -11.61
N ASP A 172 65.43 14.89 -12.23
CA ASP A 172 66.41 15.84 -12.72
C ASP A 172 67.28 16.44 -11.59
N THR A 173 66.60 16.82 -10.48
CA THR A 173 67.28 17.32 -9.27
C THR A 173 68.22 16.31 -8.64
N LYS A 174 67.82 15.00 -8.66
CA LYS A 174 68.66 13.89 -8.19
C LYS A 174 69.93 13.78 -9.04
N VAL A 175 69.80 13.93 -10.37
CA VAL A 175 70.94 13.87 -11.30
C VAL A 175 71.82 15.10 -11.11
N LEU A 176 71.28 16.27 -10.95
CA LEU A 176 72.02 17.52 -10.64
C LEU A 176 72.78 17.42 -9.32
N GLY A 177 72.12 16.90 -8.27
CA GLY A 177 72.76 16.65 -6.98
C GLY A 177 73.94 15.64 -7.06
N LEU A 178 73.75 14.56 -7.91
CA LEU A 178 74.83 13.62 -8.17
C LEU A 178 76.03 14.30 -8.88
N ASN A 179 75.80 15.09 -9.92
CA ASN A 179 76.85 15.77 -10.67
C ASN A 179 77.58 16.77 -9.75
N ALA A 180 76.87 17.53 -8.91
CA ALA A 180 77.45 18.42 -7.93
C ALA A 180 78.28 17.69 -6.89
N SER A 181 77.82 16.46 -6.46
CA SER A 181 78.66 15.66 -5.52
C SER A 181 79.94 15.14 -6.17
N ILE A 182 79.88 14.79 -7.44
CA ILE A 182 81.08 14.39 -8.20
C ILE A 182 82.10 15.55 -8.31
N GLU A 183 81.60 16.73 -8.67
CA GLU A 183 82.45 17.91 -8.82
C GLU A 183 83.03 18.40 -7.46
N ALA A 184 82.24 18.34 -6.40
CA ALA A 184 82.69 18.60 -5.04
C ALA A 184 83.82 17.64 -4.59
N ALA A 185 83.71 16.35 -4.92
CA ALA A 185 84.78 15.40 -4.67
C ALA A 185 86.02 15.67 -5.49
N ARG A 186 85.83 16.16 -6.71
CA ARG A 186 86.96 16.56 -7.60
C ARG A 186 87.73 17.80 -7.09
N ALA A 187 87.03 18.68 -6.37
CA ALA A 187 87.67 19.86 -5.74
C ALA A 187 88.43 19.55 -4.43
N GLY A 188 88.40 18.30 -3.94
CA GLY A 188 89.12 17.86 -2.76
C GLY A 188 88.65 18.57 -1.46
N GLU A 189 89.62 18.99 -0.61
CA GLU A 189 89.29 19.59 0.69
C GLU A 189 88.47 20.91 0.56
N VAL A 190 88.66 21.70 -0.50
CA VAL A 190 87.86 22.90 -0.75
C VAL A 190 86.40 22.66 -1.07
N GLY A 191 86.15 21.49 -1.59
CA GLY A 191 84.79 21.05 -1.98
C GLY A 191 83.94 20.44 -0.87
N ARG A 192 84.44 20.18 0.34
CA ARG A 192 83.77 19.47 1.43
C ARG A 192 82.40 20.06 1.79
N GLY A 193 82.27 21.38 1.88
CA GLY A 193 81.02 22.05 2.16
C GLY A 193 79.98 21.86 1.04
N PHE A 194 80.42 21.90 -0.21
CA PHE A 194 79.58 21.66 -1.37
C PHE A 194 79.10 20.18 -1.48
N ALA A 195 79.96 19.26 -1.07
CA ALA A 195 79.60 17.82 -1.07
C ALA A 195 78.43 17.53 -0.11
N VAL A 196 78.41 18.21 1.07
CA VAL A 196 77.30 18.06 2.04
C VAL A 196 75.96 18.61 1.43
N VAL A 197 75.99 19.79 0.83
CA VAL A 197 74.86 20.40 0.19
C VAL A 197 74.30 19.53 -0.98
N ALA A 198 75.27 19.06 -1.81
CA ALA A 198 74.87 18.19 -2.94
C ALA A 198 74.26 16.86 -2.49
N SER A 199 74.73 16.25 -1.39
CA SER A 199 74.13 15.08 -0.78
C SER A 199 72.73 15.36 -0.24
N GLU A 200 72.55 16.52 0.40
CA GLU A 200 71.23 16.92 0.94
C GLU A 200 70.24 17.15 -0.19
N ILE A 201 70.63 17.90 -1.24
CA ILE A 201 69.79 18.08 -2.45
C ILE A 201 69.36 16.70 -3.05
N ARG A 202 70.29 15.76 -3.14
CA ARG A 202 69.97 14.42 -3.64
C ARG A 202 69.00 13.65 -2.72
N ALA A 203 69.18 13.76 -1.41
CA ALA A 203 68.27 13.16 -0.44
C ALA A 203 66.83 13.73 -0.53
N MET A 204 66.74 15.09 -0.64
CA MET A 204 65.47 15.79 -0.86
C MET A 204 64.80 15.34 -2.18
N ALA A 205 65.56 15.21 -3.26
CA ALA A 205 65.02 14.74 -4.54
C ALA A 205 64.48 13.30 -4.46
N ILE A 206 65.15 12.40 -3.77
CA ILE A 206 64.65 11.02 -3.53
C ILE A 206 63.39 11.04 -2.69
N SER A 207 63.35 11.85 -1.65
CA SER A 207 62.12 12.01 -0.81
C SER A 207 60.96 12.54 -1.61
N SER A 208 61.16 13.56 -2.46
CA SER A 208 60.14 14.14 -3.34
C SER A 208 59.58 13.11 -4.33
N ALA A 209 60.45 12.29 -4.96
CA ALA A 209 60.02 11.22 -5.85
C ALA A 209 59.18 10.14 -5.13
N THR A 210 59.54 9.84 -3.88
CA THR A 210 58.79 8.90 -3.06
C THR A 210 57.40 9.46 -2.73
N SER A 211 57.34 10.73 -2.29
CA SER A 211 56.05 11.40 -2.02
C SER A 211 55.16 11.49 -3.28
N ALA A 212 55.76 11.80 -4.44
CA ALA A 212 55.04 11.82 -5.71
C ALA A 212 54.41 10.42 -6.04
N LYS A 213 55.17 9.35 -5.77
CA LYS A 213 54.68 7.96 -5.94
C LYS A 213 53.49 7.65 -5.00
N ASP A 214 53.58 8.12 -3.76
CA ASP A 214 52.49 7.89 -2.78
C ASP A 214 51.22 8.66 -3.17
N ILE A 215 51.38 9.91 -3.64
CA ILE A 215 50.26 10.72 -4.15
C ILE A 215 49.62 10.02 -5.37
N ARG A 216 50.41 9.51 -6.32
CA ARG A 216 49.89 8.75 -7.47
C ARG A 216 49.04 7.56 -7.03
N LYS A 217 49.45 6.85 -5.99
CA LYS A 217 48.68 5.73 -5.43
C LYS A 217 47.33 6.19 -4.85
N ILE A 218 47.31 7.38 -4.19
CA ILE A 218 46.08 7.96 -3.66
C ILE A 218 45.14 8.34 -4.82
N ILE A 219 45.66 8.98 -5.88
CA ILE A 219 44.87 9.35 -7.08
C ILE A 219 44.24 8.11 -7.72
N GLY A 220 45.00 7.04 -7.91
CA GLY A 220 44.46 5.78 -8.41
C GLY A 220 43.36 5.17 -7.51
N GLY A 221 43.48 5.35 -6.20
CA GLY A 221 42.42 4.99 -5.25
C GLY A 221 41.15 5.82 -5.45
N ILE A 222 41.27 7.15 -5.66
CA ILE A 222 40.16 8.06 -5.94
C ILE A 222 39.46 7.65 -7.25
N GLN A 223 40.18 7.41 -8.33
CA GLN A 223 39.63 6.95 -9.61
C GLN A 223 38.86 5.64 -9.47
N GLY A 224 39.41 4.70 -8.67
CA GLY A 224 38.72 3.44 -8.38
C GLY A 224 37.41 3.62 -7.58
N LEU A 225 37.35 4.60 -6.69
CA LEU A 225 36.11 4.93 -5.96
C LEU A 225 35.08 5.60 -6.86
N VAL A 226 35.52 6.52 -7.73
CA VAL A 226 34.65 7.18 -8.73
C VAL A 226 34.02 6.15 -9.66
N SER A 227 34.83 5.22 -10.19
CA SER A 227 34.30 4.14 -11.05
C SER A 227 33.25 3.29 -10.36
N LYS A 228 33.46 2.94 -9.10
CA LYS A 228 32.45 2.20 -8.32
C LYS A 228 31.18 3.04 -8.12
N MET A 229 31.32 4.33 -7.85
CA MET A 229 30.20 5.25 -7.66
C MET A 229 29.36 5.34 -8.95
N THR A 230 29.97 5.43 -10.12
CA THR A 230 29.26 5.43 -11.41
C THR A 230 28.41 4.16 -11.58
N VAL A 231 28.96 2.99 -11.28
CA VAL A 231 28.21 1.71 -11.37
C VAL A 231 27.02 1.68 -10.40
N GLU A 232 27.17 2.20 -9.18
CA GLU A 232 26.07 2.23 -8.22
C GLU A 232 24.99 3.25 -8.62
N LEU A 233 25.37 4.36 -9.28
CA LEU A 233 24.45 5.35 -9.82
C LEU A 233 23.61 4.76 -10.98
N GLU A 234 24.23 3.99 -11.88
CA GLU A 234 23.52 3.30 -12.96
C GLU A 234 22.47 2.31 -12.39
N LYS A 235 22.83 1.54 -11.38
CA LYS A 235 21.89 0.64 -10.69
C LYS A 235 20.75 1.43 -10.02
N SER A 236 21.07 2.51 -9.34
CA SER A 236 20.06 3.35 -8.71
C SER A 236 19.09 3.95 -9.73
N GLY A 237 19.58 4.35 -10.91
CA GLY A 237 18.75 4.79 -12.02
C GLY A 237 17.79 3.70 -12.50
N GLY A 238 18.27 2.45 -12.63
CA GLY A 238 17.44 1.29 -12.95
C GLY A 238 16.31 1.06 -11.93
N HIS A 239 16.65 1.10 -10.63
CA HIS A 239 15.63 0.97 -9.57
C HIS A 239 14.61 2.12 -9.58
N THR A 240 15.03 3.33 -9.89
CA THR A 240 14.11 4.47 -10.01
C THR A 240 13.12 4.28 -11.15
N GLN A 241 13.53 3.70 -12.27
CA GLN A 241 12.65 3.34 -13.38
C GLN A 241 11.65 2.24 -13.00
N GLU A 242 12.09 1.21 -12.28
CA GLU A 242 11.20 0.16 -11.76
C GLU A 242 10.15 0.73 -10.80
N VAL A 243 10.55 1.63 -9.91
CA VAL A 243 9.63 2.33 -9.00
C VAL A 243 8.62 3.16 -9.80
N SER A 244 9.04 3.87 -10.83
CA SER A 244 8.13 4.65 -11.69
C SER A 244 7.11 3.77 -12.40
N ALA A 245 7.50 2.62 -12.92
CA ALA A 245 6.58 1.67 -13.54
C ALA A 245 5.57 1.09 -12.53
N ALA A 246 6.02 0.78 -11.30
CA ALA A 246 5.14 0.32 -10.24
C ALA A 246 4.11 1.40 -9.81
N ILE A 247 4.50 2.67 -9.81
CA ILE A 247 3.63 3.81 -9.54
C ILE A 247 2.50 3.89 -10.58
N GLU A 248 2.80 3.72 -11.87
CA GLU A 248 1.81 3.72 -12.94
C GLU A 248 0.80 2.56 -12.77
N GLU A 249 1.27 1.36 -12.42
CA GLU A 249 0.42 0.19 -12.19
C GLU A 249 -0.49 0.39 -10.95
N ILE A 250 0.05 0.94 -9.85
CA ILE A 250 -0.73 1.27 -8.66
C ILE A 250 -1.77 2.35 -8.99
N GLY A 251 -1.42 3.37 -9.77
CA GLY A 251 -2.34 4.41 -10.23
C GLY A 251 -3.54 3.82 -10.97
N ALA A 252 -3.32 2.95 -11.94
CA ALA A 252 -4.39 2.26 -12.67
C ALA A 252 -5.28 1.40 -11.74
N THR A 253 -4.67 0.77 -10.74
CA THR A 253 -5.39 -0.03 -9.74
C THR A 253 -6.29 0.85 -8.86
N ILE A 254 -5.80 2.02 -8.44
CA ILE A 254 -6.57 3.00 -7.65
C ILE A 254 -7.77 3.50 -8.46
N GLU A 255 -7.61 3.81 -9.73
CA GLU A 255 -8.71 4.23 -10.61
C GLU A 255 -9.78 3.15 -10.72
N SER A 256 -9.38 1.90 -10.93
CA SER A 256 -10.30 0.75 -11.00
C SER A 256 -11.06 0.54 -9.69
N LEU A 257 -10.37 0.59 -8.55
CA LEU A 257 -10.99 0.44 -7.23
C LEU A 257 -11.91 1.61 -6.88
N THR A 258 -11.58 2.82 -7.31
CA THR A 258 -12.43 4.00 -7.14
C THR A 258 -13.73 3.84 -7.92
N GLY A 259 -13.65 3.32 -9.15
CA GLY A 259 -14.83 2.98 -9.95
C GLY A 259 -15.72 1.93 -9.26
N ALA A 260 -15.12 0.87 -8.71
CA ALA A 260 -15.84 -0.17 -7.98
C ALA A 260 -16.50 0.37 -6.69
N ALA A 261 -15.82 1.26 -5.96
CA ALA A 261 -16.38 1.89 -4.77
C ALA A 261 -17.61 2.77 -5.10
N LEU A 262 -17.56 3.51 -6.21
CA LEU A 262 -18.69 4.31 -6.69
C LEU A 262 -19.88 3.44 -7.13
N GLU A 263 -19.62 2.32 -7.79
CA GLU A 263 -20.65 1.36 -8.18
C GLU A 263 -21.30 0.71 -6.96
N LEU A 264 -20.51 0.38 -5.94
CA LEU A 264 -21.01 -0.15 -4.65
C LEU A 264 -21.91 0.87 -3.93
N ALA A 265 -21.53 2.14 -3.91
CA ALA A 265 -22.35 3.21 -3.38
C ALA A 265 -23.69 3.34 -4.13
N ALA A 266 -23.64 3.34 -5.45
CA ALA A 266 -24.83 3.45 -6.30
C ALA A 266 -25.78 2.24 -6.17
N LEU A 267 -25.24 1.03 -5.95
CA LEU A 267 -26.02 -0.17 -5.67
C LEU A 267 -26.71 -0.09 -4.32
N SER A 268 -26.03 0.45 -3.30
CA SER A 268 -26.60 0.58 -1.95
C SER A 268 -27.75 1.60 -1.88
N GLU A 269 -27.80 2.58 -2.76
CA GLU A 269 -28.91 3.54 -2.85
C GLU A 269 -30.16 2.97 -3.57
N LYS A 270 -30.01 1.92 -4.37
CA LYS A 270 -31.09 1.32 -5.17
C LYS A 270 -31.81 0.16 -4.48
N ILE A 271 -31.31 -0.29 -3.35
CA ILE A 271 -31.82 -1.43 -2.60
C ILE A 271 -32.52 -0.96 -1.32
#